data_8ddda7efe4666f16a11b643369cbfe1d
#
_entry.id   8ddda7efe4666f16a11b643369cbfe1d
#
_cell.length_a   1.000
_cell.length_b   1.000
_cell.length_c   1.000
_cell.angle_alpha   90.00
_cell.angle_beta   90.00
_cell.angle_gamma   90.00
#
_symmetry.space_group_name_H-M   'P 1'
#
loop_
_entity.id
_entity.type
_entity.pdbx_description
1 polymer ?
#
loop_
_entity_poly.entity_id
_entity_poly.type
_entity_poly.pdbx_seq_one_letter_code
_entity_poly.pdbx_strand_id
1 'polypeptide(L)'
;DPLWNKAKRPGRVPRFTPQDFQLAEDRTHCTCPAGKRLYGNGSNCTFNGFAAIKFRGAEKDCLPCTRRHECLRTPEKTKTRQVAFFQGKRPGHTSFTDRMKTRIDSETGRHMITRRFATVEPVFGNLCGNKQLCRFSVRGQQTVDGKW
;
A
#
# COMPACT_ATOMS: atom_id res chain seq x y z
N ASP A 1 12.57 4.29 -14.84
CA ASP A 1 11.72 4.09 -13.63
C ASP A 1 10.63 3.07 -13.92
N PRO A 2 10.26 2.21 -12.94
CA PRO A 2 9.21 1.25 -13.10
C PRO A 2 7.85 1.92 -13.39
N LEU A 3 7.11 1.44 -14.38
CA LEU A 3 5.81 2.02 -14.77
C LEU A 3 4.73 1.90 -13.68
N TRP A 4 4.89 0.95 -12.76
CA TRP A 4 3.98 0.77 -11.63
C TRP A 4 4.34 1.61 -10.39
N ASN A 5 5.54 2.23 -10.38
CA ASN A 5 6.03 3.01 -9.25
C ASN A 5 5.42 4.41 -9.30
N LYS A 6 4.34 4.60 -8.59
CA LYS A 6 3.69 5.92 -8.50
C LYS A 6 4.56 6.86 -7.69
N ALA A 7 4.86 8.03 -8.23
CA ALA A 7 5.52 9.11 -7.51
C ALA A 7 4.80 9.39 -6.18
N LYS A 8 5.56 9.58 -5.12
CA LYS A 8 5.01 9.95 -3.80
C LYS A 8 4.20 11.24 -3.99
N ARG A 9 2.96 11.24 -3.55
CA ARG A 9 2.12 12.46 -3.61
C ARG A 9 2.81 13.58 -2.86
N PRO A 10 3.04 14.75 -3.49
CA PRO A 10 3.64 15.89 -2.81
C PRO A 10 2.78 16.30 -1.61
N GLY A 11 3.41 16.67 -0.49
CA GLY A 11 2.72 17.13 0.72
C GLY A 11 2.37 16.07 1.77
N ARG A 12 2.67 14.79 1.55
CA ARG A 12 2.46 13.77 2.59
C ARG A 12 3.71 13.66 3.46
N VAL A 13 3.58 14.01 4.74
CA VAL A 13 4.65 13.77 5.72
C VAL A 13 5.04 12.29 5.69
N PRO A 14 6.31 11.94 5.42
CA PRO A 14 6.76 10.56 5.45
C PRO A 14 6.57 10.00 6.85
N ARG A 15 5.89 8.85 6.96
CA ARG A 15 5.69 8.15 8.23
C ARG A 15 6.61 6.97 8.33
N PHE A 16 6.99 6.67 9.56
CA PHE A 16 7.77 5.48 9.84
C PHE A 16 7.07 4.22 9.35
N THR A 17 7.79 3.45 8.57
CA THR A 17 7.42 2.13 8.06
C THR A 17 7.95 1.04 9.01
N PRO A 18 7.51 -0.21 8.90
CA PRO A 18 8.08 -1.30 9.70
C PRO A 18 9.60 -1.45 9.54
N GLN A 19 10.18 -1.00 8.43
CA GLN A 19 11.62 -1.06 8.14
C GLN A 19 12.45 -0.09 8.99
N ASP A 20 11.81 0.97 9.51
CA ASP A 20 12.46 1.95 10.39
C ASP A 20 12.55 1.46 11.84
N PHE A 21 11.92 0.33 12.15
CA PHE A 21 11.94 -0.30 13.48
C PHE A 21 12.92 -1.44 13.49
N GLN A 22 13.75 -1.49 14.52
CA GLN A 22 14.75 -2.53 14.71
C GLN A 22 14.14 -3.71 15.47
N LEU A 23 13.97 -4.84 14.78
CA LEU A 23 13.52 -6.08 15.39
C LEU A 23 14.70 -6.74 16.11
N ALA A 24 14.50 -7.16 17.37
CA ALA A 24 15.49 -7.92 18.12
C ALA A 24 15.69 -9.32 17.48
N GLU A 25 16.88 -9.87 17.57
CA GLU A 25 17.22 -11.19 17.01
C GLU A 25 16.35 -12.31 17.57
N ASP A 26 16.06 -12.24 18.86
CA ASP A 26 15.16 -13.17 19.57
C ASP A 26 13.68 -12.98 19.25
N ARG A 27 13.34 -11.94 18.44
CA ARG A 27 11.97 -11.58 18.04
C ARG A 27 11.00 -11.33 19.19
N THR A 28 11.49 -11.07 20.39
CA THR A 28 10.66 -10.81 21.58
C THR A 28 10.20 -9.37 21.67
N HIS A 29 10.95 -8.44 21.07
CA HIS A 29 10.63 -7.02 21.07
C HIS A 29 11.16 -6.33 19.81
N CYS A 30 10.76 -5.09 19.62
CA CYS A 30 11.39 -4.21 18.64
C CYS A 30 11.62 -2.80 19.23
N THR A 31 12.59 -2.08 18.67
CA THR A 31 12.93 -0.72 19.08
C THR A 31 12.42 0.26 18.02
N CYS A 32 11.74 1.32 18.44
CA CYS A 32 11.27 2.36 17.55
C CYS A 32 12.38 3.36 17.21
N PRO A 33 12.23 4.19 16.16
CA PRO A 33 13.19 5.23 15.77
C PRO A 33 13.47 6.28 16.85
N ALA A 34 12.64 6.36 17.90
CA ALA A 34 12.86 7.20 19.09
C ALA A 34 13.56 6.45 20.22
N GLY A 35 14.12 5.24 19.98
CA GLY A 35 14.86 4.44 20.97
C GLY A 35 13.99 3.75 22.03
N LYS A 36 12.65 3.74 21.89
CA LYS A 36 11.75 3.11 22.86
C LYS A 36 11.39 1.69 22.46
N ARG A 37 11.28 0.80 23.44
CA ARG A 37 10.97 -0.61 23.26
C ARG A 37 9.47 -0.82 23.03
N LEU A 38 9.13 -1.63 22.05
CA LEU A 38 7.77 -2.14 21.79
C LEU A 38 7.72 -3.61 22.18
N TYR A 39 6.63 -4.02 22.77
CA TYR A 39 6.45 -5.39 23.31
C TYR A 39 5.51 -6.18 22.40
N GLY A 40 5.69 -7.51 22.41
CA GLY A 40 4.85 -8.42 21.65
C GLY A 40 3.37 -8.24 21.98
N ASN A 41 2.53 -8.11 20.97
CA ASN A 41 1.09 -7.95 21.10
C ASN A 41 0.38 -9.05 20.31
N GLY A 42 0.33 -10.21 20.93
CA GLY A 42 -0.27 -11.42 20.36
C GLY A 42 0.69 -12.20 19.46
N SER A 43 0.65 -13.51 19.60
CA SER A 43 1.28 -14.48 18.72
C SER A 43 0.28 -14.90 17.63
N ASN A 44 0.80 -15.38 16.49
CA ASN A 44 -0.01 -15.96 15.41
C ASN A 44 -1.00 -14.99 14.72
N CYS A 45 -0.58 -13.76 14.49
CA CYS A 45 -1.36 -12.83 13.67
C CYS A 45 -1.21 -13.14 12.19
N THR A 46 -2.32 -13.22 11.48
CA THR A 46 -2.34 -13.42 10.02
C THR A 46 -2.89 -12.16 9.35
N PHE A 47 -2.16 -11.64 8.35
CA PHE A 47 -2.61 -10.55 7.49
C PHE A 47 -2.62 -11.04 6.04
N ASN A 48 -3.78 -11.06 5.41
CA ASN A 48 -3.93 -11.52 4.02
C ASN A 48 -3.27 -12.88 3.76
N GLY A 49 -3.37 -13.81 4.73
CA GLY A 49 -2.78 -15.16 4.64
C GLY A 49 -1.29 -15.25 4.99
N PHE A 50 -0.64 -14.15 5.37
CA PHE A 50 0.76 -14.15 5.80
C PHE A 50 0.88 -14.07 7.32
N ALA A 51 1.68 -14.96 7.90
CA ALA A 51 1.98 -14.91 9.33
C ALA A 51 2.81 -13.66 9.66
N ALA A 52 2.49 -12.99 10.74
CA ALA A 52 3.20 -11.80 11.20
C ALA A 52 3.30 -11.78 12.73
N ILE A 53 4.38 -11.17 13.23
CA ILE A 53 4.56 -10.85 14.64
C ILE A 53 4.18 -9.39 14.83
N LYS A 54 3.32 -9.11 15.80
CA LYS A 54 2.91 -7.74 16.16
C LYS A 54 3.64 -7.26 17.40
N PHE A 55 4.00 -5.99 17.36
CA PHE A 55 4.53 -5.28 18.53
C PHE A 55 3.71 -4.01 18.77
N ARG A 56 3.56 -3.66 20.04
CA ARG A 56 2.85 -2.45 20.48
C ARG A 56 3.72 -1.66 21.44
N GLY A 57 3.78 -0.36 21.24
CA GLY A 57 4.43 0.57 22.16
C GLY A 57 3.61 0.80 23.42
N ALA A 58 4.28 1.07 24.54
CA ALA A 58 3.63 1.45 25.78
C ALA A 58 3.06 2.88 25.68
N GLU A 59 1.91 3.13 26.30
CA GLU A 59 1.30 4.46 26.30
C GLU A 59 2.21 5.52 26.93
N LYS A 60 2.87 5.18 28.04
CA LYS A 60 3.83 6.05 28.74
C LYS A 60 4.99 6.54 27.85
N ASP A 61 5.38 5.77 26.83
CA ASP A 61 6.46 6.10 25.92
C ASP A 61 5.96 6.77 24.63
N CYS A 62 4.76 6.41 24.17
CA CYS A 62 4.20 6.92 22.93
C CYS A 62 3.46 8.26 23.10
N LEU A 63 2.84 8.53 24.26
CA LEU A 63 2.11 9.76 24.48
C LEU A 63 3.01 11.00 24.51
N PRO A 64 4.14 11.03 25.27
CA PRO A 64 5.04 12.18 25.33
C PRO A 64 6.05 12.21 24.16
N CYS A 65 5.96 11.31 23.18
CA CYS A 65 6.95 11.20 22.11
C CYS A 65 6.91 12.41 21.17
N THR A 66 8.02 13.11 21.00
CA THR A 66 8.16 14.27 20.09
C THR A 66 7.95 13.89 18.62
N ARG A 67 8.32 12.65 18.23
CA ARG A 67 8.18 12.13 16.86
C ARG A 67 6.82 11.47 16.58
N ARG A 68 5.83 11.75 17.40
CA ARG A 68 4.50 11.13 17.32
C ARG A 68 3.81 11.39 15.98
N HIS A 69 3.97 12.56 15.39
CA HIS A 69 3.37 12.94 14.10
C HIS A 69 3.96 12.16 12.91
N GLU A 70 5.25 11.81 12.99
CA GLU A 70 5.91 10.97 11.99
C GLU A 70 5.56 9.48 12.17
N CYS A 71 5.15 9.10 13.38
CA CYS A 71 4.90 7.72 13.74
C CYS A 71 3.43 7.30 13.52
N LEU A 72 2.47 8.13 13.90
CA LEU A 72 1.05 7.82 13.90
C LEU A 72 0.28 8.55 12.79
N ARG A 73 -0.70 7.88 12.21
CA ARG A 73 -1.56 8.49 11.18
C ARG A 73 -2.51 9.55 11.78
N THR A 74 -3.03 9.25 12.95
CA THR A 74 -3.95 10.11 13.72
C THR A 74 -3.46 10.17 15.15
N PRO A 75 -2.46 11.03 15.45
CA PRO A 75 -1.85 11.07 16.78
C PRO A 75 -2.85 11.44 17.88
N GLU A 76 -3.88 12.22 17.57
CA GLU A 76 -4.92 12.61 18.53
C GLU A 76 -5.81 11.44 18.97
N LYS A 77 -6.13 10.52 18.02
CA LYS A 77 -7.04 9.38 18.26
C LYS A 77 -6.30 8.11 18.68
N THR A 78 -5.06 7.93 18.21
CA THR A 78 -4.31 6.68 18.40
C THR A 78 -3.28 6.87 19.51
N LYS A 79 -3.42 6.18 20.62
CA LYS A 79 -2.53 6.31 21.78
C LYS A 79 -1.14 5.74 21.54
N THR A 80 -1.02 4.58 20.89
CA THR A 80 0.23 3.83 20.75
C THR A 80 0.48 3.36 19.32
N ARG A 81 1.75 3.21 18.96
CA ARG A 81 2.15 2.61 17.67
C ARG A 81 2.04 1.09 17.75
N GLN A 82 1.47 0.50 16.70
CA GLN A 82 1.55 -0.94 16.44
C GLN A 82 2.35 -1.16 15.16
N VAL A 83 3.22 -2.16 15.17
CA VAL A 83 4.04 -2.57 14.02
C VAL A 83 3.91 -4.06 13.85
N ALA A 84 3.82 -4.52 12.61
CA ALA A 84 3.79 -5.92 12.26
C ALA A 84 4.97 -6.26 11.35
N PHE A 85 5.69 -7.31 11.69
CA PHE A 85 6.75 -7.89 10.89
C PHE A 85 6.28 -9.21 10.31
N PHE A 86 6.27 -9.30 8.99
CA PHE A 86 5.87 -10.53 8.31
C PHE A 86 6.97 -11.59 8.43
N GLN A 87 6.59 -12.79 8.82
CA GLN A 87 7.49 -13.94 8.91
C GLN A 87 7.64 -14.59 7.52
N GLY A 88 8.41 -13.93 6.68
CA GLY A 88 8.81 -14.50 5.40
C GLY A 88 7.71 -14.66 4.35
N LYS A 89 8.09 -14.52 3.11
CA LYS A 89 7.37 -15.13 1.98
C LYS A 89 7.66 -16.64 2.04
N ARG A 90 6.66 -17.48 1.78
CA ARG A 90 6.93 -18.91 1.57
C ARG A 90 8.08 -19.05 0.58
N PRO A 91 9.13 -19.83 0.88
CA PRO A 91 10.22 -20.07 -0.06
C PRO A 91 9.63 -20.51 -1.40
N GLY A 92 10.02 -19.89 -2.50
CA GLY A 92 9.52 -20.23 -3.83
C GLY A 92 8.24 -19.55 -4.29
N HIS A 93 7.55 -18.79 -3.45
CA HIS A 93 6.35 -18.06 -3.87
C HIS A 93 6.71 -16.65 -4.36
N THR A 94 6.93 -16.53 -5.66
CA THR A 94 6.92 -15.21 -6.31
C THR A 94 5.47 -14.73 -6.34
N SER A 95 5.18 -13.60 -5.74
CA SER A 95 3.85 -12.99 -5.79
C SER A 95 3.42 -12.80 -7.25
N PHE A 96 2.17 -13.12 -7.59
CA PHE A 96 1.62 -12.79 -8.93
C PHE A 96 1.81 -11.31 -9.27
N THR A 97 1.71 -10.43 -8.28
CA THR A 97 1.97 -9.00 -8.41
C THR A 97 3.43 -8.73 -8.81
N ASP A 98 4.41 -9.38 -8.19
CA ASP A 98 5.83 -9.18 -8.50
C ASP A 98 6.15 -9.72 -9.90
N ARG A 99 5.59 -10.86 -10.29
CA ARG A 99 5.70 -11.39 -11.66
C ARG A 99 5.10 -10.43 -12.69
N MET A 100 3.94 -9.86 -12.40
CA MET A 100 3.30 -8.88 -13.29
C MET A 100 4.14 -7.60 -13.41
N LYS A 101 4.68 -7.09 -12.31
CA LYS A 101 5.59 -5.93 -12.32
C LYS A 101 6.80 -6.18 -13.23
N THR A 102 7.48 -7.30 -13.05
CA THR A 102 8.62 -7.69 -13.89
C THR A 102 8.22 -7.79 -15.37
N ARG A 103 7.05 -8.37 -15.65
CA ARG A 103 6.54 -8.48 -17.03
C ARG A 103 6.22 -7.11 -17.64
N ILE A 104 5.61 -6.21 -16.86
CA ILE A 104 5.30 -4.85 -17.30
C ILE A 104 6.57 -4.05 -17.59
N ASP A 105 7.59 -4.19 -16.75
CA ASP A 105 8.85 -3.46 -16.87
C ASP A 105 9.82 -4.06 -17.91
N SER A 106 9.51 -5.25 -18.45
CA SER A 106 10.25 -5.81 -19.57
C SER A 106 10.09 -4.94 -20.84
N GLU A 107 11.02 -5.03 -21.77
CA GLU A 107 10.97 -4.32 -23.05
C GLU A 107 9.65 -4.60 -23.81
N THR A 108 9.30 -5.88 -23.94
CA THR A 108 8.03 -6.31 -24.54
C THR A 108 6.82 -5.75 -23.81
N GLY A 109 6.84 -5.76 -22.46
CA GLY A 109 5.75 -5.22 -21.66
C GLY A 109 5.56 -3.72 -21.86
N ARG A 110 6.63 -2.97 -21.86
CA ARG A 110 6.61 -1.52 -22.13
C ARG A 110 6.08 -1.20 -23.53
N HIS A 111 6.54 -1.93 -24.55
CA HIS A 111 6.02 -1.80 -25.90
C HIS A 111 4.51 -2.05 -25.98
N MET A 112 4.04 -3.15 -25.34
CA MET A 112 2.61 -3.49 -25.31
C MET A 112 1.78 -2.40 -24.62
N ILE A 113 2.27 -1.85 -23.49
CA ILE A 113 1.58 -0.77 -22.76
C ILE A 113 1.53 0.50 -23.62
N THR A 114 2.64 0.89 -24.24
CA THR A 114 2.68 2.07 -25.12
C THR A 114 1.69 1.92 -26.28
N ARG A 115 1.64 0.74 -26.90
CA ARG A 115 0.67 0.44 -27.96
C ARG A 115 -0.77 0.50 -27.46
N ARG A 116 -1.04 0.01 -26.24
CA ARG A 116 -2.36 0.10 -25.61
C ARG A 116 -2.78 1.56 -25.41
N PHE A 117 -1.90 2.40 -24.88
CA PHE A 117 -2.18 3.83 -24.71
C PHE A 117 -2.53 4.49 -26.03
N ALA A 118 -1.78 4.21 -27.10
CA ALA A 118 -2.04 4.77 -28.44
C ALA A 118 -3.37 4.30 -29.03
N THR A 119 -3.87 3.11 -28.66
CA THR A 119 -5.09 2.53 -29.25
C THR A 119 -6.33 2.80 -28.41
N VAL A 120 -6.22 2.64 -27.09
CA VAL A 120 -7.38 2.63 -26.17
C VAL A 120 -7.68 4.03 -25.64
N GLU A 121 -6.66 4.80 -25.25
CA GLU A 121 -6.86 6.12 -24.64
C GLU A 121 -7.57 7.13 -25.57
N PRO A 122 -7.25 7.22 -26.90
CA PRO A 122 -7.98 8.10 -27.80
C PRO A 122 -9.45 7.72 -27.92
N VAL A 123 -9.80 6.42 -27.88
CA VAL A 123 -11.19 5.96 -27.93
C VAL A 123 -11.94 6.40 -26.67
N PHE A 124 -11.37 6.18 -25.49
CA PHE A 124 -11.96 6.66 -24.23
C PHE A 124 -12.03 8.19 -24.17
N GLY A 125 -11.00 8.89 -24.64
CA GLY A 125 -10.98 10.34 -24.75
C GLY A 125 -12.14 10.85 -25.62
N ASN A 126 -12.40 10.21 -26.75
CA ASN A 126 -13.51 10.55 -27.63
C ASN A 126 -14.87 10.24 -26.97
N LEU A 127 -15.01 9.07 -26.36
CA LEU A 127 -16.24 8.70 -25.67
C LEU A 127 -16.57 9.65 -24.52
N CYS A 128 -15.58 9.96 -23.67
CA CYS A 128 -15.79 10.81 -22.51
C CYS A 128 -15.81 12.30 -22.85
N GLY A 129 -14.88 12.78 -23.70
CA GLY A 129 -14.73 14.18 -24.03
C GLY A 129 -15.77 14.66 -25.04
N ASN A 130 -15.81 14.04 -26.22
CA ASN A 130 -16.66 14.50 -27.33
C ASN A 130 -18.11 14.03 -27.20
N LYS A 131 -18.30 12.77 -26.79
CA LYS A 131 -19.63 12.17 -26.67
C LYS A 131 -20.23 12.24 -25.27
N GLN A 132 -19.50 12.77 -24.29
CA GLN A 132 -19.91 12.94 -22.89
C GLN A 132 -20.44 11.66 -22.21
N LEU A 133 -19.97 10.49 -22.66
CA LEU A 133 -20.36 9.18 -22.14
C LEU A 133 -19.51 8.75 -20.91
N CYS A 134 -19.15 9.71 -20.05
CA CYS A 134 -18.34 9.44 -18.85
C CYS A 134 -19.14 8.83 -17.70
N ARG A 135 -20.45 8.97 -17.73
CA ARG A 135 -21.34 8.55 -16.65
C ARG A 135 -22.69 8.09 -17.21
N PHE A 136 -23.15 6.94 -16.76
CA PHE A 136 -24.54 6.54 -16.99
C PHE A 136 -25.47 7.36 -16.07
N SER A 137 -26.39 8.12 -16.67
CA SER A 137 -27.41 8.88 -15.94
C SER A 137 -28.67 8.07 -15.69
N VAL A 138 -28.73 6.84 -16.19
CA VAL A 138 -29.89 5.95 -16.13
C VAL A 138 -29.52 4.64 -15.44
N ARG A 139 -30.51 3.96 -14.83
CA ARG A 139 -30.34 2.66 -14.18
C ARG A 139 -31.17 1.60 -14.91
N GLY A 140 -30.70 0.36 -14.86
CA GLY A 140 -31.31 -0.80 -15.51
C GLY A 140 -30.73 -1.08 -16.88
N GLN A 141 -30.55 -2.37 -17.19
CA GLN A 141 -29.89 -2.85 -18.40
C GLN A 141 -30.55 -2.34 -19.67
N GLN A 142 -31.87 -2.48 -19.83
CA GLN A 142 -32.59 -2.04 -21.00
C GLN A 142 -32.44 -0.54 -21.29
N THR A 143 -32.44 0.29 -20.23
CA THR A 143 -32.31 1.73 -20.37
C THR A 143 -30.89 2.15 -20.68
N VAL A 144 -29.89 1.40 -20.19
CA VAL A 144 -28.46 1.62 -20.50
C VAL A 144 -28.19 1.22 -21.96
N ASP A 145 -28.68 0.06 -22.40
CA ASP A 145 -28.45 -0.44 -23.75
C ASP A 145 -29.05 0.51 -24.82
N GLY A 146 -30.16 1.15 -24.51
CA GLY A 146 -30.77 2.16 -25.40
C GLY A 146 -30.02 3.49 -25.48
N LYS A 147 -28.99 3.71 -24.61
CA LYS A 147 -28.19 4.94 -24.61
C LYS A 147 -26.89 4.80 -25.38
N TRP A 148 -26.48 3.58 -25.69
CA TRP A 148 -25.33 3.25 -26.53
C TRP A 148 -25.79 3.06 -27.97
#